data_d73de070f4a6dea34a0cd3e067cfc65c
#
_entry.id   d73de070f4a6dea34a0cd3e067cfc65c
#
_cell.length_a   1.000
_cell.length_b   1.000
_cell.length_c   1.000
_cell.angle_alpha   90.00
_cell.angle_beta   90.00
_cell.angle_gamma   90.00
#
_symmetry.space_group_name_H-M   'P 1'
#
loop_
_entity.id
_entity.type
_entity.pdbx_description
1 polymer ?
#
loop_
_entity_poly.entity_id
_entity_poly.type
_entity_poly.pdbx_seq_one_letter_code
_entity_poly.pdbx_strand_id
1 'polypeptide(L)'
;MFFYPKDDTPGCTIEVCGFRDKYDLFKVLGAQVWGVSNGSTSSHLAFANKNKLQYPLLCDRNDSLRKTFKVPKVLGFMDGRVTYVIDRKGIVRHIFRDLLNGPEHIKEAIRVLKEIQNQ
;
A
#
# COMPACT_ATOMS: atom_id res chain seq x y z
N MET A 1 4.65 -1.80 -1.92
CA MET A 1 3.64 -1.01 -2.65
C MET A 1 2.27 -1.51 -2.30
N PHE A 2 1.41 -0.66 -1.78
CA PHE A 2 0.04 -1.05 -1.47
C PHE A 2 -0.96 -0.15 -2.18
N PHE A 3 -1.98 -0.78 -2.78
CA PHE A 3 -3.09 -0.10 -3.43
C PHE A 3 -4.25 0.00 -2.45
N TYR A 4 -4.82 1.19 -2.29
CA TYR A 4 -5.97 1.41 -1.43
C TYR A 4 -7.07 2.16 -2.19
N PRO A 5 -8.34 1.96 -1.82
CA PRO A 5 -9.44 2.50 -2.60
C PRO A 5 -9.53 4.02 -2.66
N LYS A 6 -9.47 4.72 -1.52
CA LYS A 6 -9.75 6.17 -1.52
C LYS A 6 -9.20 6.86 -0.28
N ASP A 7 -8.61 8.05 -0.48
CA ASP A 7 -8.15 8.91 0.61
C ASP A 7 -9.28 9.23 1.59
N ASP A 8 -8.91 9.38 2.85
CA ASP A 8 -9.78 9.89 3.93
C ASP A 8 -11.02 9.03 4.20
N THR A 9 -10.96 7.75 3.86
CA THR A 9 -11.95 6.76 4.29
C THR A 9 -11.44 6.02 5.52
N PRO A 10 -12.34 5.51 6.42
CA PRO A 10 -11.90 4.88 7.67
C PRO A 10 -10.94 3.71 7.49
N GLY A 11 -11.24 2.78 6.58
CA GLY A 11 -10.40 1.61 6.33
C GLY A 11 -9.04 1.96 5.75
N CYS A 12 -9.00 2.93 4.81
CA CYS A 12 -7.76 3.36 4.20
C CYS A 12 -6.91 4.18 5.17
N THR A 13 -7.54 4.97 6.03
CA THR A 13 -6.84 5.71 7.09
C THR A 13 -6.14 4.75 8.06
N ILE A 14 -6.84 3.70 8.49
CA ILE A 14 -6.26 2.66 9.35
C ILE A 14 -5.05 2.01 8.67
N GLU A 15 -5.17 1.68 7.39
CA GLU A 15 -4.08 1.05 6.64
C GLU A 15 -2.86 1.96 6.50
N VAL A 16 -3.04 3.20 6.03
CA VAL A 16 -1.89 4.10 5.85
C VAL A 16 -1.22 4.45 7.17
N CYS A 17 -1.99 4.58 8.24
CA CYS A 17 -1.46 4.83 9.58
C CYS A 17 -0.75 3.60 10.14
N GLY A 18 -1.20 2.40 9.80
CA GLY A 18 -0.51 1.17 10.16
C GLY A 18 0.88 1.08 9.55
N PHE A 19 1.02 1.41 8.27
CA PHE A 19 2.32 1.49 7.63
C PHE A 19 3.17 2.62 8.22
N ARG A 20 2.55 3.76 8.54
CA ARG A 20 3.24 4.88 9.21
C ARG A 20 3.84 4.44 10.54
N ASP A 21 3.05 3.77 11.37
CA ASP A 21 3.46 3.38 12.73
C ASP A 21 4.58 2.32 12.71
N LYS A 22 4.66 1.54 11.65
CA LYS A 22 5.71 0.52 11.46
C LYS A 22 6.81 0.95 10.50
N TYR A 23 6.83 2.21 10.10
CA TYR A 23 7.75 2.70 9.07
C TYR A 23 9.23 2.46 9.44
N ASP A 24 9.60 2.68 10.70
CA ASP A 24 10.98 2.44 11.15
C ASP A 24 11.38 0.99 11.00
N LEU A 25 10.46 0.05 11.25
CA LEU A 25 10.71 -1.37 11.03
C LEU A 25 10.92 -1.68 9.54
N PHE A 26 10.11 -1.10 8.66
CA PHE A 26 10.30 -1.25 7.21
C PHE A 26 11.68 -0.75 6.79
N LYS A 27 12.12 0.38 7.32
CA LYS A 27 13.45 0.93 7.03
C LYS A 27 14.56 -0.02 7.51
N VAL A 28 14.43 -0.57 8.71
CA VAL A 28 15.39 -1.55 9.25
C VAL A 28 15.45 -2.79 8.35
N LEU A 29 14.32 -3.19 7.78
CA LEU A 29 14.24 -4.31 6.84
C LEU A 29 14.72 -3.92 5.42
N GLY A 30 15.16 -2.68 5.22
CA GLY A 30 15.67 -2.21 3.94
C GLY A 30 14.58 -1.98 2.89
N ALA A 31 13.34 -1.78 3.32
CA ALA A 31 12.21 -1.62 2.43
C ALA A 31 11.74 -0.17 2.32
N GLN A 32 11.23 0.18 1.16
CA GLN A 32 10.48 1.42 0.94
C GLN A 32 8.99 1.10 0.94
N VAL A 33 8.19 2.05 1.43
CA VAL A 33 6.73 1.92 1.46
C VAL A 33 6.13 2.95 0.51
N TRP A 34 5.28 2.51 -0.41
CA TRP A 34 4.57 3.38 -1.35
C TRP A 34 3.08 3.04 -1.33
N GLY A 35 2.25 4.04 -1.06
CA GLY A 35 0.80 3.91 -1.20
C GLY A 35 0.36 4.37 -2.58
N VAL A 36 -0.65 3.71 -3.15
CA VAL A 36 -1.14 4.01 -4.51
C VAL A 36 -2.66 4.10 -4.50
N SER A 37 -3.20 5.18 -5.04
CA SER A 37 -4.63 5.35 -5.24
C SER A 37 -4.87 6.37 -6.34
N ASN A 38 -6.09 6.41 -6.90
CA ASN A 38 -6.42 7.29 -8.02
C ASN A 38 -6.83 8.71 -7.62
N GLY A 39 -6.66 9.08 -6.36
CA GLY A 39 -6.94 10.44 -5.90
C GLY A 39 -6.07 11.49 -6.56
N SER A 40 -6.47 12.75 -6.47
CA SER A 40 -5.70 13.87 -7.01
C SER A 40 -4.44 14.12 -6.16
N THR A 41 -3.49 14.87 -6.74
CA THR A 41 -2.28 15.29 -6.01
C THR A 41 -2.65 16.06 -4.74
N SER A 42 -3.60 16.98 -4.82
CA SER A 42 -4.03 17.77 -3.66
C SER A 42 -4.70 16.90 -2.58
N SER A 43 -5.52 15.92 -2.97
CA SER A 43 -6.14 14.98 -2.04
C SER A 43 -5.09 14.13 -1.33
N HIS A 44 -4.14 13.57 -2.07
CA HIS A 44 -3.05 12.76 -1.51
C HIS A 44 -2.16 13.58 -0.58
N LEU A 45 -1.84 14.82 -0.95
CA LEU A 45 -1.03 15.70 -0.12
C LEU A 45 -1.73 16.03 1.20
N ALA A 46 -3.02 16.36 1.15
CA ALA A 46 -3.82 16.63 2.35
C ALA A 46 -3.90 15.38 3.25
N PHE A 47 -4.14 14.21 2.65
CA PHE A 47 -4.21 12.95 3.37
C PHE A 47 -2.88 12.59 4.04
N ALA A 48 -1.78 12.74 3.32
CA ALA A 48 -0.45 12.49 3.85
C ALA A 48 -0.11 13.44 5.00
N ASN A 49 -0.40 14.75 4.84
CA ASN A 49 -0.13 15.74 5.87
C ASN A 49 -0.98 15.53 7.12
N LYS A 50 -2.27 15.25 6.95
CA LYS A 50 -3.19 15.00 8.04
C LYS A 50 -2.75 13.82 8.90
N ASN A 51 -2.25 12.78 8.27
CA ASN A 51 -1.82 11.54 8.94
C ASN A 51 -0.32 11.47 9.19
N LYS A 52 0.44 12.52 8.87
CA LYS A 52 1.89 12.62 9.10
C LYS A 52 2.65 11.43 8.50
N LEU A 53 2.35 11.10 7.25
CA LEU A 53 2.99 9.98 6.57
C LEU A 53 4.42 10.34 6.18
N GLN A 54 5.37 9.41 6.39
CA GLN A 54 6.78 9.56 6.06
C GLN A 54 7.12 9.02 4.67
N TYR A 55 6.18 8.34 4.03
CA TYR A 55 6.37 7.70 2.73
C TYR A 55 5.44 8.33 1.69
N PRO A 56 5.75 8.20 0.40
CA PRO A 56 4.96 8.84 -0.65
C PRO A 56 3.66 8.10 -0.94
N LEU A 57 2.66 8.89 -1.34
CA LEU A 57 1.42 8.38 -1.93
C LEU A 57 1.45 8.72 -3.41
N LEU A 58 1.38 7.70 -4.26
CA LEU A 58 1.41 7.87 -5.72
C LEU A 58 0.01 8.10 -6.25
N CYS A 59 -0.14 9.09 -7.13
CA CYS A 59 -1.40 9.39 -7.80
C CYS A 59 -1.55 8.50 -9.03
N ASP A 60 -2.44 7.52 -8.96
CA ASP A 60 -2.67 6.58 -10.05
C ASP A 60 -3.74 7.11 -11.01
N ARG A 61 -3.37 8.09 -11.82
CA ARG A 61 -4.28 8.70 -12.80
C ARG A 61 -4.77 7.66 -13.79
N ASN A 62 -6.08 7.67 -14.04
CA ASN A 62 -6.74 6.75 -14.99
C ASN A 62 -6.53 5.27 -14.62
N ASP A 63 -6.22 4.98 -13.36
CA ASP A 63 -5.98 3.61 -12.87
C ASP A 63 -4.88 2.87 -13.66
N SER A 64 -3.88 3.60 -14.17
CA SER A 64 -2.85 3.01 -15.01
C SER A 64 -2.01 1.95 -14.29
N LEU A 65 -1.62 2.22 -13.02
CA LEU A 65 -0.88 1.24 -12.23
C LEU A 65 -1.78 0.06 -11.82
N ARG A 66 -3.05 0.33 -11.46
CA ARG A 66 -4.01 -0.75 -11.18
C ARG A 66 -4.16 -1.69 -12.37
N LYS A 67 -4.19 -1.16 -13.57
CA LYS A 67 -4.27 -1.96 -14.80
C LYS A 67 -2.99 -2.76 -15.02
N THR A 68 -1.83 -2.12 -14.86
CA THR A 68 -0.53 -2.77 -15.03
C THR A 68 -0.34 -3.90 -14.02
N PHE A 69 -0.69 -3.68 -12.76
CA PHE A 69 -0.58 -4.69 -11.70
C PHE A 69 -1.76 -5.66 -11.67
N LYS A 70 -2.78 -5.43 -12.50
CA LYS A 70 -4.00 -6.26 -12.58
C LYS A 70 -4.71 -6.34 -11.24
N VAL A 71 -4.81 -5.20 -10.53
CA VAL A 71 -5.55 -5.11 -9.27
C VAL A 71 -7.04 -5.29 -9.56
N PRO A 72 -7.69 -6.35 -9.04
CA PRO A 72 -9.08 -6.61 -9.38
C PRO A 72 -10.03 -5.63 -8.70
N LYS A 73 -11.18 -5.40 -9.34
CA LYS A 73 -12.29 -4.74 -8.69
C LYS A 73 -13.08 -5.73 -7.85
N VAL A 74 -13.54 -5.27 -6.69
CA VAL A 74 -14.38 -6.07 -5.81
C VAL A 74 -15.83 -5.84 -6.22
N LEU A 75 -16.60 -6.92 -6.38
CA LEU A 75 -17.99 -6.88 -6.84
C LEU A 75 -18.17 -6.16 -8.20
N GLY A 76 -17.12 -6.09 -9.00
CA GLY A 76 -17.15 -5.53 -10.33
C GLY A 76 -17.07 -4.01 -10.41
N PHE A 77 -17.15 -3.27 -9.30
CA PHE A 77 -17.14 -1.80 -9.32
C PHE A 77 -16.31 -1.12 -8.23
N MET A 78 -16.02 -1.79 -7.13
CA MET A 78 -15.23 -1.22 -6.03
C MET A 78 -13.75 -1.45 -6.27
N ASP A 79 -12.92 -0.42 -6.06
CA ASP A 79 -11.46 -0.57 -6.13
C ASP A 79 -10.99 -1.50 -5.00
N GLY A 80 -10.13 -2.46 -5.37
CA GLY A 80 -9.59 -3.43 -4.43
C GLY A 80 -8.47 -2.88 -3.56
N ARG A 81 -8.19 -3.59 -2.48
CA ARG A 81 -7.08 -3.32 -1.58
C ARG A 81 -6.06 -4.45 -1.72
N VAL A 82 -4.88 -4.15 -2.27
CA VAL A 82 -3.86 -5.17 -2.57
C VAL A 82 -2.49 -4.63 -2.17
N THR A 83 -1.70 -5.46 -1.50
CA THR A 83 -0.32 -5.14 -1.16
C THR A 83 0.62 -6.07 -1.93
N TYR A 84 1.62 -5.48 -2.58
CA TYR A 84 2.67 -6.19 -3.30
C TYR A 84 3.99 -6.01 -2.57
N VAL A 85 4.66 -7.11 -2.28
CA VAL A 85 6.04 -7.08 -1.79
C VAL A 85 6.96 -7.38 -2.97
N ILE A 86 7.81 -6.41 -3.30
CA ILE A 86 8.66 -6.46 -4.48
C ILE A 86 10.12 -6.43 -4.02
N ASP A 87 10.94 -7.37 -4.52
CA ASP A 87 12.34 -7.43 -4.11
C ASP A 87 13.21 -6.43 -4.89
N ARG A 88 14.51 -6.39 -4.56
CA ARG A 88 15.44 -5.45 -5.18
C ARG A 88 15.69 -5.70 -6.66
N LYS A 89 15.32 -6.89 -7.15
CA LYS A 89 15.41 -7.24 -8.56
C LYS A 89 14.16 -6.86 -9.34
N GLY A 90 13.17 -6.27 -8.66
CA GLY A 90 11.88 -5.91 -9.27
C GLY A 90 10.91 -7.07 -9.40
N ILE A 91 11.15 -8.16 -8.70
CA ILE A 91 10.29 -9.35 -8.75
C ILE A 91 9.27 -9.29 -7.62
N VAL A 92 8.00 -9.49 -7.96
CA VAL A 92 6.92 -9.57 -6.97
C VAL A 92 7.06 -10.89 -6.20
N ARG A 93 7.32 -10.79 -4.90
CA ARG A 93 7.55 -11.95 -4.04
C ARG A 93 6.30 -12.38 -3.28
N HIS A 94 5.33 -11.47 -3.12
CA HIS A 94 4.10 -11.76 -2.43
C HIS A 94 3.01 -10.79 -2.84
N ILE A 95 1.77 -11.29 -2.92
CA ILE A 95 0.58 -10.48 -3.18
C ILE A 95 -0.45 -10.81 -2.09
N PHE A 96 -0.90 -9.79 -1.36
CA PHE A 96 -1.92 -9.94 -0.33
C PHE A 96 -3.14 -9.11 -0.68
N ARG A 97 -4.31 -9.74 -0.71
CA ARG A 97 -5.59 -9.13 -1.06
C ARG A 97 -6.57 -9.28 0.08
N ASP A 98 -7.05 -8.17 0.63
CA ASP A 98 -8.11 -8.17 1.64
C ASP A 98 -8.69 -6.76 1.72
N LEU A 99 -9.92 -6.58 1.25
CA LEU A 99 -10.55 -5.25 1.23
C LEU A 99 -10.86 -4.73 2.63
N LEU A 100 -11.22 -5.62 3.56
CA LEU A 100 -11.80 -5.24 4.85
C LEU A 100 -10.78 -5.19 5.99
N ASN A 101 -9.60 -5.76 5.81
CA ASN A 101 -8.63 -5.88 6.91
C ASN A 101 -7.32 -5.16 6.57
N GLY A 102 -7.33 -3.83 6.73
CA GLY A 102 -6.13 -3.02 6.52
C GLY A 102 -4.93 -3.46 7.36
N PRO A 103 -5.07 -3.72 8.68
CA PRO A 103 -3.94 -4.14 9.53
C PRO A 103 -3.23 -5.41 9.07
N GLU A 104 -3.94 -6.37 8.47
CA GLU A 104 -3.30 -7.59 7.96
C GLU A 104 -2.34 -7.30 6.82
N HIS A 105 -2.56 -6.25 6.02
CA HIS A 105 -1.63 -5.87 4.97
C HIS A 105 -0.25 -5.53 5.53
N ILE A 106 -0.20 -4.84 6.66
CA ILE A 106 1.05 -4.48 7.31
C ILE A 106 1.75 -5.72 7.86
N LYS A 107 1.01 -6.59 8.54
CA LYS A 107 1.56 -7.84 9.12
C LYS A 107 2.12 -8.75 8.03
N GLU A 108 1.38 -8.93 6.94
CA GLU A 108 1.81 -9.77 5.82
C GLU A 108 3.06 -9.21 5.15
N ALA A 109 3.13 -7.90 4.93
CA ALA A 109 4.30 -7.28 4.33
C ALA A 109 5.55 -7.47 5.21
N ILE A 110 5.42 -7.27 6.52
CA ILE A 110 6.53 -7.46 7.46
C ILE A 110 6.98 -8.93 7.47
N ARG A 111 6.04 -9.85 7.53
CA ARG A 111 6.34 -11.29 7.53
C ARG A 111 7.17 -11.69 6.30
N VAL A 112 6.72 -11.28 5.12
CA VAL A 112 7.40 -11.64 3.87
C VAL A 112 8.76 -10.97 3.76
N LEU A 113 8.89 -9.70 4.16
CA LEU A 113 10.18 -9.02 4.16
C LEU A 113 11.19 -9.69 5.06
N LYS A 114 10.78 -10.18 6.23
CA LYS A 114 11.65 -10.95 7.12
C LYS A 114 12.09 -12.27 6.48
N GLU A 115 11.19 -12.97 5.79
CA GLU A 115 11.52 -14.19 5.06
C GLU A 115 12.54 -13.92 3.96
N ILE A 116 12.39 -12.85 3.19
CA ILE A 116 13.32 -12.48 2.13
C ILE A 116 14.70 -12.17 2.71
N GLN A 117 14.78 -11.52 3.86
CA GLN A 117 16.05 -11.19 4.52
C GLN A 117 16.80 -12.43 5.00
N ASN A 118 16.10 -13.52 5.29
CA ASN A 118 16.67 -14.76 5.78
C ASN A 118 17.08 -15.73 4.66
N GLN A 119 16.95 -15.31 3.41
CA GLN A 119 17.38 -16.11 2.25
C GLN A 119 18.85 -15.93 1.93
#